data_effec4e61252e8fbf1214b6d04d2b8e0
#
_entry.id   effec4e61252e8fbf1214b6d04d2b8e0
#
_cell.length_a   1.000
_cell.length_b   1.000
_cell.length_c   1.000
_cell.angle_alpha   90.00
_cell.angle_beta   90.00
_cell.angle_gamma   90.00
#
_symmetry.space_group_name_H-M   'P 1'
#
loop_
_entity.id
_entity.type
_entity.pdbx_description
1 polymer ?
#
loop_
_entity_poly.entity_id
_entity_poly.type
_entity_poly.pdbx_seq_one_letter_code
_entity_poly.pdbx_strand_id
1 'polypeptide(L)'
;MKTAAYARVSTNNGQDPELQLRELREYCQRRTWDLVTEYVDTGISGAKDSRPELNRLVADAHHRRFDAVVVWKFDRFARSVSHLLRALEDFRSLGIEFVSLSEQVDTSTPTGKMVFTVLGAVAELERSLIAERVKAGLRNARAKGTRLGRPPTGVDLGTISRLRAEGATWRAVGRKLGVSAATAFKTASKGRLQIPHKCAAASDS
;
A
#
# COMPACT_ATOMS: atom_id res chain seq x y z
N MET A 1 13.55 -16.96 25.01
CA MET A 1 12.71 -16.27 24.03
C MET A 1 13.39 -16.41 22.67
N LYS A 2 12.71 -16.99 21.68
CA LYS A 2 13.24 -17.12 20.32
C LYS A 2 13.21 -15.75 19.63
N THR A 3 14.32 -15.35 19.04
CA THR A 3 14.48 -14.00 18.51
C THR A 3 14.95 -14.02 17.06
N ALA A 4 14.42 -13.13 16.25
CA ALA A 4 14.89 -12.86 14.91
C ALA A 4 15.64 -11.52 14.86
N ALA A 5 16.74 -11.44 14.14
CA ALA A 5 17.44 -10.19 13.87
C ALA A 5 17.18 -9.73 12.44
N TYR A 6 16.95 -8.43 12.26
CA TYR A 6 16.86 -7.85 10.93
C TYR A 6 17.87 -6.71 10.75
N ALA A 7 18.66 -6.80 9.69
CA ALA A 7 19.61 -5.77 9.30
C ALA A 7 19.39 -5.34 7.84
N ARG A 8 19.60 -4.05 7.55
CA ARG A 8 19.60 -3.53 6.20
C ARG A 8 20.82 -2.66 5.97
N VAL A 9 21.54 -2.94 4.92
CA VAL A 9 22.71 -2.18 4.51
C VAL A 9 22.55 -1.61 3.11
N SER A 10 23.04 -0.38 2.92
CA SER A 10 23.17 0.23 1.60
C SER A 10 24.60 0.05 1.12
N THR A 11 24.77 -0.42 -0.10
CA THR A 11 26.10 -0.61 -0.75
C THR A 11 26.91 0.68 -0.89
N ASN A 12 26.28 1.86 -0.74
CA ASN A 12 26.93 3.16 -1.00
C ASN A 12 27.55 3.84 0.24
N ASN A 13 27.32 3.35 1.46
CA ASN A 13 27.74 4.09 2.67
C ASN A 13 28.86 3.45 3.48
N GLY A 14 29.55 2.44 2.95
CA GLY A 14 30.68 1.82 3.66
C GLY A 14 30.34 1.22 5.05
N GLN A 15 29.05 1.10 5.39
CA GLN A 15 28.63 0.47 6.65
C GLN A 15 28.62 -1.04 6.45
N ASP A 16 29.46 -1.71 7.19
CA ASP A 16 29.55 -3.17 7.21
C ASP A 16 28.26 -3.75 7.85
N PRO A 17 27.53 -4.63 7.12
CA PRO A 17 26.40 -5.37 7.70
C PRO A 17 26.78 -6.10 8.96
N GLU A 18 28.01 -6.61 8.99
CA GLU A 18 28.51 -7.43 10.09
C GLU A 18 28.62 -6.63 11.41
N LEU A 19 28.89 -5.33 11.34
CA LEU A 19 28.89 -4.48 12.53
C LEU A 19 27.49 -4.44 13.17
N GLN A 20 26.45 -4.22 12.35
CA GLN A 20 25.08 -4.19 12.86
C GLN A 20 24.66 -5.55 13.41
N LEU A 21 24.94 -6.64 12.69
CA LEU A 21 24.61 -8.00 13.13
C LEU A 21 25.34 -8.36 14.42
N ARG A 22 26.61 -7.96 14.56
CA ARG A 22 27.37 -8.19 15.79
C ARG A 22 26.70 -7.53 16.99
N GLU A 23 26.31 -6.27 16.91
CA GLU A 23 25.62 -5.56 17.98
C GLU A 23 24.27 -6.23 18.33
N LEU A 24 23.53 -6.71 17.31
CA LEU A 24 22.27 -7.43 17.52
C LEU A 24 22.50 -8.78 18.22
N ARG A 25 23.52 -9.54 17.81
CA ARG A 25 23.92 -10.80 18.47
C ARG A 25 24.35 -10.58 19.91
N GLU A 26 25.19 -9.58 20.18
CA GLU A 26 25.63 -9.22 21.52
C GLU A 26 24.46 -8.80 22.43
N TYR A 27 23.48 -8.07 21.86
CA TYR A 27 22.27 -7.72 22.59
C TYR A 27 21.46 -8.96 22.97
N CYS A 28 21.20 -9.86 22.02
CA CYS A 28 20.47 -11.11 22.27
C CYS A 28 21.21 -11.96 23.32
N GLN A 29 22.53 -12.07 23.23
CA GLN A 29 23.35 -12.81 24.18
C GLN A 29 23.25 -12.23 25.61
N ARG A 30 23.36 -10.90 25.76
CA ARG A 30 23.20 -10.23 27.06
C ARG A 30 21.83 -10.45 27.71
N ARG A 31 20.80 -10.60 26.86
CA ARG A 31 19.42 -10.87 27.30
C ARG A 31 19.12 -12.35 27.46
N THR A 32 20.08 -13.24 27.19
CA THR A 32 19.87 -14.70 27.15
C THR A 32 18.73 -15.09 26.20
N TRP A 33 18.62 -14.38 25.09
CA TRP A 33 17.65 -14.67 24.03
C TRP A 33 18.28 -15.57 22.97
N ASP A 34 17.50 -16.52 22.48
CA ASP A 34 17.92 -17.46 21.45
C ASP A 34 17.72 -16.86 20.05
N LEU A 35 18.80 -16.43 19.41
CA LEU A 35 18.76 -15.87 18.06
C LEU A 35 18.62 -17.00 17.03
N VAL A 36 17.39 -17.25 16.59
CA VAL A 36 17.06 -18.39 15.71
C VAL A 36 17.28 -18.08 14.23
N THR A 37 17.17 -16.82 13.79
CA THR A 37 17.30 -16.43 12.38
C THR A 37 17.77 -14.99 12.23
N GLU A 38 18.62 -14.76 11.25
CA GLU A 38 19.03 -13.43 10.80
C GLU A 38 18.50 -13.16 9.39
N TYR A 39 17.88 -12.01 9.20
CA TYR A 39 17.36 -11.53 7.93
C TYR A 39 18.17 -10.31 7.50
N VAL A 40 18.83 -10.39 6.35
CA VAL A 40 19.73 -9.32 5.88
C VAL A 40 19.36 -8.90 4.47
N ASP A 41 18.84 -7.68 4.35
CA ASP A 41 18.61 -7.05 3.05
C ASP A 41 19.82 -6.18 2.67
N THR A 42 20.51 -6.56 1.59
CA THR A 42 21.57 -5.75 0.97
C THR A 42 20.94 -4.87 -0.10
N GLY A 43 20.85 -3.56 0.16
CA GLY A 43 20.23 -2.62 -0.76
C GLY A 43 21.16 -2.22 -1.90
N ILE A 44 20.78 -2.53 -3.13
CA ILE A 44 21.33 -1.90 -4.33
C ILE A 44 20.61 -0.55 -4.47
N SER A 45 21.36 0.55 -4.62
CA SER A 45 20.81 1.88 -4.90
C SER A 45 20.14 1.88 -6.27
N GLY A 46 18.80 1.93 -6.29
CA GLY A 46 18.00 1.97 -7.51
C GLY A 46 16.50 1.93 -7.21
N ALA A 47 15.68 2.37 -8.17
CA ALA A 47 14.24 2.60 -8.02
C ALA A 47 13.40 1.36 -7.62
N LYS A 48 13.97 0.17 -7.56
CA LYS A 48 13.35 -1.07 -7.04
C LYS A 48 14.11 -1.53 -5.80
N ASP A 49 13.80 -0.91 -4.68
CA ASP A 49 14.27 -1.33 -3.37
C ASP A 49 13.45 -2.57 -2.92
N SER A 50 13.81 -3.72 -3.44
CA SER A 50 13.24 -5.01 -3.04
C SER A 50 13.81 -5.39 -1.67
N ARG A 51 12.94 -5.79 -0.75
CA ARG A 51 13.29 -6.26 0.60
C ARG A 51 12.80 -7.70 0.80
N PRO A 52 13.42 -8.65 0.10
CA PRO A 52 12.98 -10.04 0.18
C PRO A 52 13.09 -10.61 1.58
N GLU A 53 14.14 -10.25 2.32
CA GLU A 53 14.35 -10.76 3.67
C GLU A 53 13.40 -10.12 4.69
N LEU A 54 13.03 -8.84 4.53
CA LEU A 54 11.95 -8.26 5.33
C LEU A 54 10.61 -8.95 5.08
N ASN A 55 10.28 -9.23 3.82
CA ASN A 55 9.04 -9.93 3.49
C ASN A 55 9.04 -11.36 4.05
N ARG A 56 10.19 -12.04 4.03
CA ARG A 56 10.37 -13.36 4.63
C ARG A 56 10.22 -13.31 6.15
N LEU A 57 10.82 -12.30 6.81
CA LEU A 57 10.66 -12.08 8.24
C LEU A 57 9.18 -11.91 8.62
N VAL A 58 8.42 -11.09 7.88
CA VAL A 58 6.98 -10.91 8.13
C VAL A 58 6.21 -12.21 7.93
N ALA A 59 6.51 -12.98 6.88
CA ALA A 59 5.87 -14.29 6.66
C ALA A 59 6.18 -15.27 7.80
N ASP A 60 7.44 -15.33 8.25
CA ASP A 60 7.86 -16.18 9.36
C ASP A 60 7.26 -15.74 10.71
N ALA A 61 7.01 -14.43 10.89
CA ALA A 61 6.27 -13.90 12.02
C ALA A 61 4.82 -14.43 12.06
N HIS A 62 4.12 -14.45 10.92
CA HIS A 62 2.78 -15.06 10.84
C HIS A 62 2.78 -16.56 11.15
N HIS A 63 3.88 -17.25 10.91
CA HIS A 63 4.08 -18.65 11.29
C HIS A 63 4.59 -18.82 12.73
N ARG A 64 4.73 -17.75 13.51
CA ARG A 64 5.21 -17.75 14.91
C ARG A 64 6.53 -18.49 15.09
N ARG A 65 7.48 -18.28 14.17
CA ARG A 65 8.80 -18.92 14.24
C ARG A 65 9.71 -18.34 15.31
N PHE A 66 9.37 -17.13 15.78
CA PHE A 66 10.07 -16.39 16.84
C PHE A 66 9.10 -15.56 17.67
N ASP A 67 9.54 -15.17 18.86
CA ASP A 67 8.76 -14.41 19.83
C ASP A 67 9.13 -12.92 19.84
N ALA A 68 10.29 -12.56 19.28
CA ALA A 68 10.77 -11.17 19.21
C ALA A 68 11.54 -10.90 17.93
N VAL A 69 11.49 -9.64 17.48
CA VAL A 69 12.31 -9.09 16.39
C VAL A 69 13.21 -8.01 16.95
N VAL A 70 14.52 -8.12 16.71
CA VAL A 70 15.51 -7.11 17.09
C VAL A 70 16.07 -6.45 15.83
N VAL A 71 16.09 -5.11 15.81
CA VAL A 71 16.64 -4.30 14.73
C VAL A 71 17.67 -3.31 15.27
N TRP A 72 18.61 -2.91 14.44
CA TRP A 72 19.60 -1.94 14.87
C TRP A 72 18.98 -0.53 14.98
N LYS A 73 18.13 -0.13 14.01
CA LYS A 73 17.52 1.20 13.93
C LYS A 73 16.20 1.15 13.16
N PHE A 74 15.25 2.03 13.51
CA PHE A 74 13.94 2.10 12.85
C PHE A 74 14.03 2.36 11.35
N ASP A 75 14.93 3.25 10.91
CA ASP A 75 15.10 3.59 9.49
C ASP A 75 15.67 2.42 8.65
N ARG A 76 16.30 1.45 9.29
CA ARG A 76 16.72 0.20 8.64
C ARG A 76 15.56 -0.73 8.41
N PHE A 77 14.62 -0.76 9.36
CA PHE A 77 13.44 -1.60 9.29
C PHE A 77 12.32 -0.98 8.44
N ALA A 78 11.97 0.28 8.66
CA ALA A 78 10.85 0.94 8.01
C ALA A 78 11.29 2.12 7.13
N ARG A 79 10.53 2.40 6.06
CA ARG A 79 10.76 3.55 5.15
C ARG A 79 10.02 4.80 5.58
N SER A 80 9.04 4.66 6.44
CA SER A 80 8.23 5.75 6.98
C SER A 80 7.69 5.35 8.34
N VAL A 81 7.33 6.35 9.13
CA VAL A 81 6.69 6.14 10.44
C VAL A 81 5.40 5.32 10.27
N SER A 82 4.60 5.59 9.25
CA SER A 82 3.37 4.83 8.99
C SER A 82 3.63 3.36 8.66
N HIS A 83 4.74 3.04 7.97
CA HIS A 83 5.14 1.65 7.69
C HIS A 83 5.62 0.96 8.97
N LEU A 84 6.43 1.64 9.79
CA LEU A 84 6.89 1.14 11.08
C LEU A 84 5.70 0.76 11.97
N LEU A 85 4.76 1.68 12.13
CA LEU A 85 3.61 1.49 13.02
C LEU A 85 2.71 0.32 12.59
N ARG A 86 2.47 0.16 11.28
CA ARG A 86 1.72 -1.00 10.77
C ARG A 86 2.41 -2.31 11.11
N ALA A 87 3.72 -2.39 10.83
CA ALA A 87 4.47 -3.62 11.12
C ALA A 87 4.51 -3.92 12.62
N LEU A 88 4.63 -2.90 13.47
CA LEU A 88 4.61 -3.08 14.92
C LEU A 88 3.22 -3.47 15.43
N GLU A 89 2.14 -2.97 14.82
CA GLU A 89 0.77 -3.38 15.13
C GLU A 89 0.51 -4.84 14.72
N ASP A 90 1.02 -5.24 13.56
CA ASP A 90 0.99 -6.64 13.10
C ASP A 90 1.74 -7.54 14.08
N PHE A 91 2.97 -7.19 14.46
CA PHE A 91 3.74 -7.95 15.46
C PHE A 91 3.02 -8.05 16.80
N ARG A 92 2.46 -6.93 17.29
CA ARG A 92 1.68 -6.92 18.53
C ARG A 92 0.48 -7.87 18.46
N SER A 93 -0.25 -7.89 17.34
CA SER A 93 -1.40 -8.78 17.13
C SER A 93 -0.99 -10.27 17.13
N LEU A 94 0.25 -10.56 16.69
CA LEU A 94 0.84 -11.88 16.69
C LEU A 94 1.51 -12.25 18.04
N GLY A 95 1.57 -11.30 18.98
CA GLY A 95 2.26 -11.50 20.27
C GLY A 95 3.79 -11.50 20.14
N ILE A 96 4.32 -10.84 19.11
CA ILE A 96 5.76 -10.73 18.85
C ILE A 96 6.25 -9.38 19.37
N GLU A 97 7.28 -9.41 20.22
CA GLU A 97 7.90 -8.20 20.73
C GLU A 97 8.87 -7.59 19.71
N PHE A 98 9.07 -6.29 19.79
CA PHE A 98 9.96 -5.56 18.89
C PHE A 98 10.96 -4.72 19.67
N VAL A 99 12.23 -4.80 19.28
CA VAL A 99 13.32 -4.06 19.92
C VAL A 99 14.12 -3.31 18.87
N SER A 100 14.36 -2.04 19.13
CA SER A 100 15.31 -1.21 18.36
C SER A 100 16.44 -0.73 19.26
N LEU A 101 17.67 -1.05 18.89
CA LEU A 101 18.84 -0.76 19.75
C LEU A 101 19.16 0.72 19.79
N SER A 102 19.18 1.38 18.64
CA SER A 102 19.57 2.80 18.51
C SER A 102 18.59 3.74 19.21
N GLU A 103 17.30 3.50 19.05
CA GLU A 103 16.25 4.30 19.70
C GLU A 103 15.93 3.84 21.14
N GLN A 104 16.56 2.74 21.60
CA GLN A 104 16.33 2.15 22.92
C GLN A 104 14.85 1.86 23.21
N VAL A 105 14.12 1.45 22.17
CA VAL A 105 12.72 1.06 22.28
C VAL A 105 12.62 -0.46 22.36
N ASP A 106 11.99 -0.94 23.42
CA ASP A 106 11.76 -2.37 23.68
C ASP A 106 10.30 -2.57 24.09
N THR A 107 9.49 -3.13 23.17
CA THR A 107 8.06 -3.34 23.41
C THR A 107 7.77 -4.43 24.43
N SER A 108 8.76 -5.22 24.85
CA SER A 108 8.60 -6.15 25.98
C SER A 108 8.46 -5.42 27.31
N THR A 109 8.89 -4.15 27.38
CA THR A 109 8.83 -3.31 28.58
C THR A 109 7.58 -2.41 28.60
N PRO A 110 7.04 -2.05 29.77
CA PRO A 110 5.94 -1.09 29.89
C PRO A 110 6.25 0.27 29.23
N THR A 111 7.48 0.77 29.41
CA THR A 111 7.94 2.03 28.82
C THR A 111 7.96 1.96 27.29
N GLY A 112 8.49 0.88 26.71
CA GLY A 112 8.48 0.70 25.27
C GLY A 112 7.07 0.60 24.68
N LYS A 113 6.15 -0.09 25.38
CA LYS A 113 4.72 -0.12 24.99
C LYS A 113 4.09 1.27 25.03
N MET A 114 4.42 2.08 26.03
CA MET A 114 3.95 3.46 26.13
C MET A 114 4.48 4.31 24.95
N VAL A 115 5.78 4.27 24.68
CA VAL A 115 6.41 4.98 23.56
C VAL A 115 5.73 4.58 22.24
N PHE A 116 5.51 3.29 22.04
CA PHE A 116 4.83 2.80 20.84
C PHE A 116 3.40 3.34 20.72
N THR A 117 2.64 3.37 21.81
CA THR A 117 1.27 3.92 21.82
C THR A 117 1.25 5.40 21.44
N VAL A 118 2.19 6.19 21.95
CA VAL A 118 2.32 7.61 21.62
C VAL A 118 2.68 7.80 20.14
N LEU A 119 3.63 7.03 19.62
CA LEU A 119 3.99 7.07 18.19
C LEU A 119 2.79 6.72 17.29
N GLY A 120 2.00 5.73 17.68
CA GLY A 120 0.75 5.36 17.00
C GLY A 120 -0.24 6.50 16.93
N ALA A 121 -0.50 7.16 18.06
CA ALA A 121 -1.41 8.30 18.16
C ALA A 121 -0.93 9.50 17.30
N VAL A 122 0.37 9.79 17.30
CA VAL A 122 0.95 10.87 16.47
C VAL A 122 0.76 10.57 14.99
N ALA A 123 1.01 9.35 14.54
CA ALA A 123 0.84 9.00 13.12
C ALA A 123 -0.63 8.97 12.69
N GLU A 124 -1.56 8.66 13.59
CA GLU A 124 -2.98 8.77 13.29
C GLU A 124 -3.42 10.23 13.15
N LEU A 125 -2.91 11.10 14.03
CA LEU A 125 -3.11 12.54 13.92
C LEU A 125 -2.57 13.08 12.60
N GLU A 126 -1.34 12.73 12.20
CA GLU A 126 -0.78 13.15 10.92
C GLU A 126 -1.65 12.72 9.74
N ARG A 127 -2.13 11.47 9.74
CA ARG A 127 -3.03 10.96 8.69
C ARG A 127 -4.34 11.73 8.63
N SER A 128 -4.94 12.04 9.78
CA SER A 128 -6.19 12.79 9.85
C SER A 128 -6.00 14.22 9.31
N LEU A 129 -4.92 14.91 9.69
CA LEU A 129 -4.59 16.24 9.19
C LEU A 129 -4.36 16.25 7.67
N ILE A 130 -3.68 15.25 7.12
CA ILE A 130 -3.51 15.11 5.66
C ILE A 130 -4.87 14.91 4.99
N ALA A 131 -5.71 14.02 5.52
CA ALA A 131 -7.05 13.77 4.98
C ALA A 131 -7.93 15.03 5.00
N GLU A 132 -7.86 15.83 6.07
CA GLU A 132 -8.57 17.11 6.16
C GLU A 132 -8.08 18.12 5.11
N ARG A 133 -6.76 18.25 4.94
CA ARG A 133 -6.17 19.13 3.91
C ARG A 133 -6.61 18.71 2.50
N VAL A 134 -6.60 17.41 2.20
CA VAL A 134 -7.07 16.88 0.90
C VAL A 134 -8.55 17.19 0.71
N LYS A 135 -9.40 16.94 1.71
CA LYS A 135 -10.84 17.26 1.66
C LYS A 135 -11.09 18.76 1.45
N ALA A 136 -10.33 19.61 2.13
CA ALA A 136 -10.41 21.07 1.96
C ALA A 136 -9.97 21.50 0.55
N GLY A 137 -8.88 20.94 0.03
CA GLY A 137 -8.41 21.16 -1.34
C GLY A 137 -9.43 20.74 -2.40
N LEU A 138 -10.06 19.59 -2.23
CA LEU A 138 -11.12 19.10 -3.12
C LEU A 138 -12.37 20.01 -3.08
N ARG A 139 -12.77 20.49 -1.90
CA ARG A 139 -13.88 21.46 -1.76
C ARG A 139 -13.57 22.76 -2.51
N ASN A 140 -12.35 23.28 -2.33
CA ASN A 140 -11.93 24.52 -3.00
C ASN A 140 -11.88 24.35 -4.53
N ALA A 141 -11.35 23.22 -5.02
CA ALA A 141 -11.33 22.92 -6.44
C ALA A 141 -12.74 22.82 -7.03
N ARG A 142 -13.69 22.20 -6.31
CA ARG A 142 -15.12 22.17 -6.73
C ARG A 142 -15.73 23.56 -6.74
N ALA A 143 -15.46 24.38 -5.74
CA ALA A 143 -15.96 25.76 -5.68
C ALA A 143 -15.44 26.63 -6.83
N LYS A 144 -14.20 26.35 -7.29
CA LYS A 144 -13.60 26.97 -8.49
C LYS A 144 -14.09 26.39 -9.82
N GLY A 145 -15.07 25.48 -9.80
CA GLY A 145 -15.62 24.84 -11.00
C GLY A 145 -14.76 23.74 -11.60
N THR A 146 -13.68 23.34 -10.94
CA THR A 146 -12.82 22.25 -11.43
C THR A 146 -13.57 20.92 -11.36
N ARG A 147 -13.70 20.25 -12.51
CA ARG A 147 -14.30 18.93 -12.57
C ARG A 147 -13.34 17.91 -11.98
N LEU A 148 -13.76 17.27 -10.88
CA LEU A 148 -12.98 16.22 -10.21
C LEU A 148 -13.38 14.83 -10.71
N GLY A 149 -12.45 13.91 -10.67
CA GLY A 149 -12.64 12.51 -11.05
C GLY A 149 -11.99 12.17 -12.40
N ARG A 150 -12.30 10.97 -12.89
CA ARG A 150 -11.77 10.50 -14.19
C ARG A 150 -12.29 11.40 -15.31
N PRO A 151 -11.42 11.88 -16.21
CA PRO A 151 -11.84 12.65 -17.37
C PRO A 151 -12.94 11.92 -18.17
N PRO A 152 -13.91 12.64 -18.76
CA PRO A 152 -14.89 12.02 -19.63
C PRO A 152 -14.16 11.32 -20.78
N THR A 153 -14.64 10.16 -21.15
CA THR A 153 -14.21 9.51 -22.39
C THR A 153 -14.68 10.39 -23.54
N GLY A 154 -13.76 10.89 -24.38
CA GLY A 154 -14.06 11.77 -25.53
C GLY A 154 -14.79 11.03 -26.67
N VAL A 155 -15.87 10.32 -26.35
CA VAL A 155 -16.65 9.57 -27.34
C VAL A 155 -17.73 10.47 -27.89
N ASP A 156 -17.69 10.69 -29.19
CA ASP A 156 -18.68 11.51 -29.90
C ASP A 156 -20.04 10.82 -29.95
N LEU A 157 -21.07 11.52 -29.47
CA LEU A 157 -22.45 11.04 -29.45
C LEU A 157 -23.02 10.92 -30.86
N GLY A 158 -22.63 11.79 -31.79
CA GLY A 158 -23.07 11.72 -33.20
C GLY A 158 -22.60 10.42 -33.86
N THR A 159 -21.36 10.03 -33.62
CA THR A 159 -20.83 8.77 -34.13
C THR A 159 -21.53 7.55 -33.51
N ILE A 160 -21.87 7.58 -32.23
CA ILE A 160 -22.66 6.50 -31.61
C ILE A 160 -24.04 6.40 -32.25
N SER A 161 -24.74 7.54 -32.44
CA SER A 161 -26.05 7.58 -33.07
C SER A 161 -26.05 7.00 -34.44
N ARG A 162 -25.10 7.42 -35.30
CA ARG A 162 -24.97 6.93 -36.67
C ARG A 162 -24.75 5.41 -36.69
N LEU A 163 -23.80 4.90 -35.92
CA LEU A 163 -23.53 3.47 -35.89
C LEU A 163 -24.72 2.65 -35.38
N ARG A 164 -25.49 3.20 -34.42
CA ARG A 164 -26.70 2.56 -33.93
C ARG A 164 -27.83 2.57 -34.95
N ALA A 165 -28.00 3.65 -35.75
CA ALA A 165 -28.95 3.73 -36.85
C ALA A 165 -28.61 2.73 -37.98
N GLU A 166 -27.33 2.48 -38.23
CA GLU A 166 -26.82 1.46 -39.15
C GLU A 166 -27.01 0.01 -38.60
N GLY A 167 -27.59 -0.16 -37.42
CA GLY A 167 -27.89 -1.48 -36.81
C GLY A 167 -26.74 -2.10 -36.04
N ALA A 168 -25.61 -1.39 -35.82
CA ALA A 168 -24.46 -1.92 -35.11
C ALA A 168 -24.81 -2.24 -33.64
N THR A 169 -24.38 -3.38 -33.12
CA THR A 169 -24.54 -3.75 -31.70
C THR A 169 -23.67 -2.88 -30.79
N TRP A 170 -24.00 -2.76 -29.51
CA TRP A 170 -23.18 -2.03 -28.53
C TRP A 170 -21.74 -2.52 -28.44
N ARG A 171 -21.51 -3.83 -28.65
CA ARG A 171 -20.16 -4.40 -28.74
C ARG A 171 -19.39 -3.91 -29.95
N ALA A 172 -20.07 -3.84 -31.10
CA ALA A 172 -19.49 -3.33 -32.36
C ALA A 172 -19.17 -1.84 -32.26
N VAL A 173 -20.10 -1.04 -31.70
CA VAL A 173 -19.89 0.39 -31.43
C VAL A 173 -18.70 0.60 -30.51
N GLY A 174 -18.63 -0.13 -29.39
CA GLY A 174 -17.51 -0.03 -28.45
C GLY A 174 -16.16 -0.36 -29.08
N ARG A 175 -16.11 -1.44 -29.90
CA ARG A 175 -14.90 -1.84 -30.63
C ARG A 175 -14.44 -0.74 -31.62
N LYS A 176 -15.36 -0.15 -32.34
CA LYS A 176 -15.05 0.90 -33.33
C LYS A 176 -14.58 2.20 -32.69
N LEU A 177 -15.05 2.51 -31.49
CA LEU A 177 -14.70 3.73 -30.73
C LEU A 177 -13.57 3.51 -29.70
N GLY A 178 -12.98 2.33 -29.61
CA GLY A 178 -11.91 2.01 -28.68
C GLY A 178 -12.34 2.03 -27.21
N VAL A 179 -13.63 1.80 -26.91
CA VAL A 179 -14.19 1.80 -25.56
C VAL A 179 -14.99 0.53 -25.28
N SER A 180 -15.28 0.28 -24.00
CA SER A 180 -16.16 -0.86 -23.66
C SER A 180 -17.61 -0.62 -24.15
N ALA A 181 -18.33 -1.69 -24.44
CA ALA A 181 -19.75 -1.62 -24.81
C ALA A 181 -20.58 -0.90 -23.73
N ALA A 182 -20.26 -1.11 -22.45
CA ALA A 182 -20.90 -0.43 -21.33
C ALA A 182 -20.61 1.07 -21.32
N THR A 183 -19.40 1.50 -21.71
CA THR A 183 -19.04 2.92 -21.83
C THR A 183 -19.81 3.57 -22.98
N ALA A 184 -19.86 2.93 -24.14
CA ALA A 184 -20.63 3.43 -25.27
C ALA A 184 -22.12 3.60 -24.94
N PHE A 185 -22.73 2.59 -24.30
CA PHE A 185 -24.12 2.64 -23.84
C PHE A 185 -24.36 3.75 -22.82
N LYS A 186 -23.50 3.85 -21.77
CA LYS A 186 -23.61 4.89 -20.73
C LYS A 186 -23.47 6.30 -21.30
N THR A 187 -22.61 6.50 -22.29
CA THR A 187 -22.42 7.79 -22.95
C THR A 187 -23.67 8.18 -23.76
N ALA A 188 -24.24 7.24 -24.50
CA ALA A 188 -25.49 7.44 -25.23
C ALA A 188 -26.65 7.78 -24.30
N SER A 189 -26.82 7.04 -23.22
CA SER A 189 -27.90 7.26 -22.25
C SER A 189 -27.79 8.61 -21.53
N LYS A 190 -26.58 9.08 -21.23
CA LYS A 190 -26.37 10.42 -20.66
C LYS A 190 -26.66 11.56 -21.63
N GLY A 191 -26.47 11.33 -22.92
CA GLY A 191 -26.74 12.30 -23.97
C GLY A 191 -28.21 12.39 -24.40
N ARG A 192 -29.15 11.70 -23.73
CA ARG A 192 -30.60 11.62 -24.10
C ARG A 192 -30.85 11.31 -25.60
N LEU A 193 -30.02 10.43 -26.16
CA LEU A 193 -30.31 9.92 -27.50
C LEU A 193 -31.58 9.08 -27.45
N GLN A 194 -32.63 9.50 -28.20
CA GLN A 194 -33.77 8.66 -28.51
C GLN A 194 -33.24 7.51 -29.41
N ILE A 195 -33.04 6.37 -28.79
CA ILE A 195 -32.66 5.16 -29.55
C ILE A 195 -33.96 4.53 -30.01
N PRO A 196 -34.21 4.42 -31.34
CA PRO A 196 -35.40 3.71 -31.80
C PRO A 196 -35.31 2.25 -31.36
N HIS A 197 -36.23 1.83 -30.50
CA HIS A 197 -36.41 0.41 -30.20
C HIS A 197 -36.87 -0.25 -31.54
N LYS A 198 -36.02 -1.10 -32.11
CA LYS A 198 -36.45 -2.01 -33.17
C LYS A 198 -37.50 -2.93 -32.54
N CYS A 199 -38.77 -2.65 -32.85
CA CYS A 199 -39.87 -3.58 -32.55
C CYS A 199 -39.53 -4.92 -33.18
N ALA A 200 -39.62 -5.97 -32.39
CA ALA A 200 -39.78 -7.32 -32.89
C ALA A 200 -41.06 -7.36 -33.72
N ALA A 201 -40.93 -7.44 -34.98
CA ALA A 201 -42.05 -7.82 -35.90
C ALA A 201 -41.74 -9.26 -36.30
N ALA A 202 -42.45 -10.13 -35.69
CA ALA A 202 -43.66 -10.80 -36.20
C ALA A 202 -43.23 -12.05 -36.99
N SER A 203 -43.31 -13.18 -36.29
CA SER A 203 -43.74 -14.45 -36.88
C SER A 203 -45.22 -14.30 -37.22
N ASP A 204 -45.54 -14.43 -38.48
CA ASP A 204 -46.82 -15.03 -38.93
C ASP A 204 -46.69 -15.26 -40.46
N SER A 205 -46.72 -16.50 -40.83
CA SER A 205 -47.37 -17.25 -41.91
C SER A 205 -46.49 -18.39 -42.38
#